data_6693258c07c7e7490912e4eb9e1fb616
#
_entry.id   6693258c07c7e7490912e4eb9e1fb616
#
_cell.length_a   1.000
_cell.length_b   1.000
_cell.length_c   1.000
_cell.angle_alpha   90.00
_cell.angle_beta   90.00
_cell.angle_gamma   90.00
#
_symmetry.space_group_name_H-M   'P 1'
#
loop_
_entity.id
_entity.type
_entity.pdbx_description
1 polymer ?
#
loop_
_entity_poly.entity_id
_entity_poly.type
_entity_poly.pdbx_seq_one_letter_code
_entity_poly.pdbx_strand_id
1 'polypeptide(L)'
;ELVDLSEKNRKHCMILENCCYDWFEMNTLNMAQHGVFGEVIRAQGAYIHNLAPFWKHYWKKGEDDKLGWRLDYNMRHRGDVYATHGLGPVAQALNIHRGDRMETLVAMDTKSVVGKDLVKENADSVCNSFRNGDHTTTLIRTANGKVIEITYHITDVFGMTKDLTFYVQ
;
A
#
# COMPACT_ATOMS: atom_id res chain seq x y z
N GLU A 1 17.54 -11.37 -2.66
CA GLU A 1 18.74 -10.82 -1.99
C GLU A 1 18.62 -10.88 -0.46
N LEU A 2 17.59 -10.29 0.20
CA LEU A 2 17.44 -10.35 1.67
C LEU A 2 17.26 -11.77 2.18
N VAL A 3 16.46 -12.59 1.51
CA VAL A 3 16.27 -14.01 1.84
C VAL A 3 17.60 -14.76 1.74
N ASP A 4 18.30 -14.61 0.61
CA ASP A 4 19.58 -15.26 0.37
C ASP A 4 20.63 -14.86 1.44
N LEU A 5 20.63 -13.58 1.81
CA LEU A 5 21.52 -13.08 2.87
C LEU A 5 21.16 -13.65 4.25
N SER A 6 19.87 -13.78 4.55
CA SER A 6 19.37 -14.38 5.78
C SER A 6 19.83 -15.83 5.89
N GLU A 7 19.63 -16.61 4.83
CA GLU A 7 20.03 -18.03 4.78
C GLU A 7 21.55 -18.19 4.85
N LYS A 8 22.29 -17.44 4.02
CA LYS A 8 23.76 -17.49 3.99
C LYS A 8 24.40 -17.18 5.34
N ASN A 9 23.85 -16.19 6.03
CA ASN A 9 24.41 -15.74 7.31
C ASN A 9 23.75 -16.42 8.52
N ARG A 10 22.73 -17.29 8.31
CA ARG A 10 21.95 -17.93 9.36
C ARG A 10 21.38 -16.91 10.37
N LYS A 11 20.87 -15.80 9.86
CA LYS A 11 20.27 -14.73 10.64
C LYS A 11 18.79 -14.60 10.31
N HIS A 12 17.97 -14.33 11.32
CA HIS A 12 16.56 -14.10 11.09
C HIS A 12 16.34 -12.80 10.32
N CYS A 13 15.49 -12.87 9.32
CA CYS A 13 15.00 -11.71 8.57
C CYS A 13 13.50 -11.93 8.33
N MET A 14 12.67 -11.04 8.84
CA MET A 14 11.24 -11.09 8.61
C MET A 14 10.66 -9.69 8.50
N ILE A 15 9.61 -9.57 7.72
CA ILE A 15 8.80 -8.35 7.68
C ILE A 15 7.82 -8.35 8.85
N LEU A 16 7.72 -7.21 9.52
CA LEU A 16 6.74 -6.95 10.57
C LEU A 16 5.81 -5.86 10.06
N GLU A 17 4.78 -6.26 9.33
CA GLU A 17 3.73 -5.35 8.88
C GLU A 17 2.82 -5.01 10.06
N ASN A 18 2.94 -3.79 10.60
CA ASN A 18 2.25 -3.39 11.83
C ASN A 18 0.72 -3.45 11.71
N CYS A 19 0.17 -3.16 10.53
CA CYS A 19 -1.28 -3.22 10.30
C CYS A 19 -1.86 -4.63 10.44
N CYS A 20 -1.04 -5.68 10.39
CA CYS A 20 -1.50 -7.04 10.68
C CYS A 20 -1.83 -7.27 12.16
N TYR A 21 -1.36 -6.41 13.05
CA TYR A 21 -1.41 -6.62 14.51
C TYR A 21 -2.35 -5.65 15.23
N ASP A 22 -3.06 -4.81 14.52
CA ASP A 22 -4.14 -4.01 15.08
C ASP A 22 -5.30 -4.90 15.50
N TRP A 23 -6.06 -4.44 16.48
CA TRP A 23 -7.15 -5.23 17.06
C TRP A 23 -8.17 -5.68 16.02
N PHE A 24 -8.52 -4.81 15.10
CA PHE A 24 -9.51 -5.08 14.06
C PHE A 24 -9.02 -6.17 13.10
N GLU A 25 -7.80 -6.07 12.61
CA GLU A 25 -7.21 -7.01 11.67
C GLU A 25 -6.98 -8.37 12.33
N MET A 26 -6.50 -8.39 13.56
CA MET A 26 -6.33 -9.63 14.32
C MET A 26 -7.67 -10.32 14.62
N ASN A 27 -8.71 -9.56 14.92
CA ASN A 27 -10.04 -10.11 15.11
C ASN A 27 -10.60 -10.68 13.80
N THR A 28 -10.44 -9.96 12.69
CA THR A 28 -10.83 -10.42 11.36
C THR A 28 -10.10 -11.71 10.98
N LEU A 29 -8.79 -11.77 11.22
CA LEU A 29 -8.01 -13.00 11.00
C LEU A 29 -8.53 -14.17 11.83
N ASN A 30 -8.81 -13.94 13.12
CA ASN A 30 -9.36 -14.96 14.01
C ASN A 30 -10.73 -15.47 13.49
N MET A 31 -11.61 -14.57 13.08
CA MET A 31 -12.91 -14.93 12.50
C MET A 31 -12.74 -15.73 11.20
N ALA A 32 -11.83 -15.34 10.32
CA ALA A 32 -11.53 -16.07 9.09
C ALA A 32 -11.01 -17.48 9.38
N GLN A 33 -10.11 -17.63 10.34
CA GLN A 33 -9.57 -18.94 10.73
C GLN A 33 -10.61 -19.87 11.35
N HIS A 34 -11.67 -19.33 11.97
CA HIS A 34 -12.78 -20.09 12.52
C HIS A 34 -13.96 -20.26 11.54
N GLY A 35 -13.78 -19.85 10.29
CA GLY A 35 -14.78 -20.06 9.24
C GLY A 35 -16.02 -19.19 9.36
N VAL A 36 -15.99 -18.12 10.15
CA VAL A 36 -17.15 -17.25 10.37
C VAL A 36 -17.66 -16.62 9.08
N PHE A 37 -16.76 -16.33 8.14
CA PHE A 37 -17.10 -15.74 6.84
C PHE A 37 -17.48 -16.77 5.77
N GLY A 38 -17.43 -18.07 6.09
CA GLY A 38 -17.56 -19.12 5.08
C GLY A 38 -16.41 -19.07 4.06
N GLU A 39 -16.73 -19.41 2.81
CA GLU A 39 -15.74 -19.32 1.73
C GLU A 39 -15.55 -17.89 1.27
N VAL A 40 -14.39 -17.31 1.59
CA VAL A 40 -14.06 -15.94 1.16
C VAL A 40 -13.58 -15.96 -0.29
N ILE A 41 -14.30 -15.28 -1.16
CA ILE A 41 -14.00 -15.18 -2.59
C ILE A 41 -13.37 -13.84 -2.99
N ARG A 42 -13.52 -12.81 -2.15
CA ARG A 42 -12.97 -11.47 -2.38
C ARG A 42 -12.58 -10.83 -1.06
N ALA A 43 -11.48 -10.12 -1.05
CA ALA A 43 -11.09 -9.26 0.05
C ALA A 43 -10.52 -7.94 -0.46
N GLN A 44 -10.65 -6.89 0.33
CA GLN A 44 -10.15 -5.57 0.01
C GLN A 44 -9.33 -5.03 1.17
N GLY A 45 -8.18 -4.45 0.85
CA GLY A 45 -7.34 -3.71 1.77
C GLY A 45 -6.98 -2.35 1.18
N ALA A 46 -6.70 -1.38 2.04
CA ALA A 46 -6.42 -0.03 1.57
C ALA A 46 -5.39 0.68 2.47
N TYR A 47 -4.62 1.55 1.84
CA TYR A 47 -3.85 2.58 2.52
C TYR A 47 -4.31 3.95 2.01
N ILE A 48 -5.15 4.61 2.80
CA ILE A 48 -5.78 5.88 2.46
C ILE A 48 -5.39 6.91 3.51
N HIS A 49 -4.52 7.84 3.12
CA HIS A 49 -4.01 8.87 4.01
C HIS A 49 -3.91 10.23 3.32
N ASN A 50 -4.32 11.27 4.03
CA ASN A 50 -3.94 12.63 3.64
C ASN A 50 -2.50 12.90 4.12
N LEU A 51 -1.55 12.72 3.25
CA LEU A 51 -0.14 13.01 3.53
C LEU A 51 0.27 14.43 3.10
N ALA A 52 -0.61 15.20 2.49
CA ALA A 52 -0.30 16.55 2.02
C ALA A 52 0.31 17.45 3.11
N PRO A 53 -0.18 17.48 4.37
CA PRO A 53 0.43 18.26 5.44
C PRO A 53 1.87 17.83 5.79
N PHE A 54 2.19 16.56 5.55
CA PHE A 54 3.49 15.98 5.89
C PHE A 54 4.52 16.10 4.77
N TRP A 55 4.09 16.39 3.54
CA TRP A 55 4.99 16.46 2.40
C TRP A 55 6.10 17.49 2.57
N LYS A 56 5.87 18.59 3.29
CA LYS A 56 6.88 19.60 3.60
C LYS A 56 8.12 19.01 4.30
N HIS A 57 7.95 17.93 5.05
CA HIS A 57 9.06 17.23 5.70
C HIS A 57 9.83 16.33 4.74
N TYR A 58 9.18 15.86 3.67
CA TYR A 58 9.81 14.98 2.68
C TYR A 58 10.53 15.74 1.56
N TRP A 59 10.24 17.04 1.38
CA TRP A 59 10.84 17.89 0.36
C TRP A 59 12.28 18.30 0.67
N LYS A 60 12.71 18.13 1.90
CA LYS A 60 14.08 18.47 2.32
C LYS A 60 14.96 17.25 2.14
N LYS A 61 16.18 17.49 1.68
CA LYS A 61 17.22 16.49 1.74
C LYS A 61 17.60 16.23 3.19
N GLY A 62 17.89 14.98 3.52
CA GLY A 62 18.47 14.62 4.79
C GLY A 62 19.92 15.14 4.93
N GLU A 63 20.53 14.92 6.09
CA GLU A 63 21.93 15.29 6.36
C GLU A 63 22.91 14.63 5.38
N ASP A 64 22.53 13.49 4.78
CA ASP A 64 23.29 12.76 3.75
C ASP A 64 23.02 13.25 2.32
N ASP A 65 22.38 14.39 2.14
CA ASP A 65 21.98 14.99 0.86
C ASP A 65 20.99 14.13 0.03
N LYS A 66 20.39 13.10 0.64
CA LYS A 66 19.43 12.22 -0.03
C LYS A 66 17.99 12.66 0.21
N LEU A 67 17.17 12.40 -0.78
CA LEU A 67 15.72 12.56 -0.65
C LEU A 67 15.14 11.54 0.33
N GLY A 68 14.11 11.96 1.07
CA GLY A 68 13.29 11.01 1.80
C GLY A 68 12.71 9.95 0.85
N TRP A 69 12.72 8.69 1.25
CA TRP A 69 12.35 7.56 0.38
C TRP A 69 10.95 7.70 -0.25
N ARG A 70 10.00 8.27 0.48
CA ARG A 70 8.63 8.48 -0.04
C ARG A 70 8.61 9.41 -1.24
N LEU A 71 9.32 10.53 -1.15
CA LEU A 71 9.40 11.48 -2.25
C LEU A 71 10.12 10.85 -3.44
N ASP A 72 11.25 10.23 -3.19
CA ASP A 72 12.06 9.58 -4.22
C ASP A 72 11.25 8.53 -5.00
N TYR A 73 10.50 7.68 -4.30
CA TYR A 73 9.64 6.70 -4.93
C TYR A 73 8.54 7.33 -5.78
N ASN A 74 7.83 8.33 -5.25
CA ASN A 74 6.75 8.99 -5.98
C ASN A 74 7.26 9.81 -7.18
N MET A 75 8.51 10.26 -7.15
CA MET A 75 9.14 10.90 -8.31
C MET A 75 9.47 9.94 -9.44
N ARG A 76 9.84 8.71 -9.13
CA ARG A 76 10.40 7.74 -10.08
C ARG A 76 9.42 6.65 -10.49
N HIS A 77 8.54 6.25 -9.60
CA HIS A 77 7.65 5.11 -9.81
C HIS A 77 6.20 5.54 -10.00
N ARG A 78 5.42 4.62 -10.55
CA ARG A 78 3.97 4.70 -10.65
C ARG A 78 3.36 3.47 -10.01
N GLY A 79 2.16 3.63 -9.47
CA GLY A 79 1.43 2.55 -8.85
C GLY A 79 1.46 2.63 -7.32
N ASP A 80 1.10 1.54 -6.66
CA ASP A 80 1.06 1.47 -5.21
C ASP A 80 2.47 1.31 -4.65
N VAL A 81 2.99 2.38 -4.07
CA VAL A 81 4.33 2.39 -3.45
C VAL A 81 4.29 2.03 -1.96
N TYR A 82 3.11 1.69 -1.42
CA TYR A 82 2.92 1.39 0.00
C TYR A 82 1.88 0.29 0.25
N ALA A 83 1.87 -0.72 -0.61
CA ALA A 83 0.87 -1.79 -0.63
C ALA A 83 0.79 -2.63 0.64
N THR A 84 1.86 -2.69 1.44
CA THR A 84 1.98 -3.66 2.55
C THR A 84 0.89 -3.50 3.60
N HIS A 85 0.46 -2.28 3.90
CA HIS A 85 -0.57 -2.04 4.90
C HIS A 85 -1.95 -2.57 4.51
N GLY A 86 -2.31 -2.46 3.24
CA GLY A 86 -3.57 -3.04 2.74
C GLY A 86 -3.43 -4.54 2.48
N LEU A 87 -2.31 -4.96 1.90
CA LEU A 87 -2.11 -6.34 1.47
C LEU A 87 -1.83 -7.31 2.62
N GLY A 88 -1.07 -6.90 3.63
CA GLY A 88 -0.63 -7.76 4.72
C GLY A 88 -1.79 -8.45 5.45
N PRO A 89 -2.74 -7.71 6.04
CA PRO A 89 -3.90 -8.29 6.72
C PRO A 89 -4.75 -9.17 5.83
N VAL A 90 -4.99 -8.73 4.59
CA VAL A 90 -5.76 -9.49 3.60
C VAL A 90 -5.07 -10.81 3.24
N ALA A 91 -3.76 -10.77 3.01
CA ALA A 91 -3.00 -11.97 2.69
C ALA A 91 -3.03 -13.00 3.83
N GLN A 92 -2.98 -12.55 5.08
CA GLN A 92 -3.13 -13.45 6.23
C GLN A 92 -4.52 -14.07 6.29
N ALA A 93 -5.57 -13.27 6.16
CA ALA A 93 -6.96 -13.75 6.22
C ALA A 93 -7.30 -14.73 5.08
N LEU A 94 -6.69 -14.58 3.92
CA LEU A 94 -6.87 -15.45 2.76
C LEU A 94 -5.90 -16.63 2.70
N ASN A 95 -5.06 -16.83 3.70
CA ASN A 95 -4.05 -17.90 3.75
C ASN A 95 -3.06 -17.88 2.55
N ILE A 96 -2.67 -16.71 2.09
CA ILE A 96 -1.67 -16.58 1.02
C ILE A 96 -0.34 -17.19 1.51
N HIS A 97 0.27 -18.04 0.68
CA HIS A 97 1.40 -18.91 0.98
C HIS A 97 1.16 -19.98 2.07
N ARG A 98 -0.12 -20.17 2.46
CA ARG A 98 -0.55 -21.19 3.42
C ARG A 98 -1.75 -21.98 2.90
N GLY A 99 -1.78 -22.25 1.60
CA GLY A 99 -2.86 -22.96 0.91
C GLY A 99 -3.37 -22.21 -0.33
N ASP A 100 -2.97 -20.95 -0.52
CA ASP A 100 -3.23 -20.16 -1.72
C ASP A 100 -1.99 -19.35 -2.11
N ARG A 101 -1.96 -18.79 -3.32
CA ARG A 101 -0.87 -17.93 -3.81
C ARG A 101 -1.42 -16.89 -4.80
N MET A 102 -0.77 -15.77 -4.88
CA MET A 102 -1.04 -14.77 -5.91
C MET A 102 -0.51 -15.24 -7.26
N GLU A 103 -1.28 -15.08 -8.34
CA GLU A 103 -0.90 -15.51 -9.69
C GLU A 103 -0.84 -14.36 -10.67
N THR A 104 -1.84 -13.50 -10.67
CA THR A 104 -1.95 -12.42 -11.65
C THR A 104 -2.22 -11.12 -10.94
N LEU A 105 -1.54 -10.06 -11.36
CA LEU A 105 -1.73 -8.72 -10.83
C LEU A 105 -1.94 -7.75 -11.99
N VAL A 106 -2.90 -6.86 -11.84
CA VAL A 106 -3.08 -5.67 -12.67
C VAL A 106 -3.27 -4.46 -11.78
N ALA A 107 -2.58 -3.37 -12.11
CA ALA A 107 -2.69 -2.12 -11.38
C ALA A 107 -2.85 -0.95 -12.34
N MET A 108 -3.66 0.01 -11.95
CA MET A 108 -3.82 1.27 -12.65
C MET A 108 -3.76 2.42 -11.65
N ASP A 109 -3.00 3.44 -12.00
CA ASP A 109 -2.95 4.69 -11.28
C ASP A 109 -3.62 5.83 -12.06
N THR A 110 -4.09 6.82 -11.34
CA THR A 110 -4.66 8.05 -11.91
C THR A 110 -3.54 8.96 -12.43
N LYS A 111 -3.91 10.09 -13.05
CA LYS A 111 -2.97 11.18 -13.23
C LYS A 111 -2.57 11.75 -11.87
N SER A 112 -1.36 12.30 -11.78
CA SER A 112 -0.92 13.10 -10.65
C SER A 112 -1.43 14.52 -10.82
N VAL A 113 -2.29 14.95 -9.93
CA VAL A 113 -2.79 16.33 -9.82
C VAL A 113 -2.16 17.00 -8.62
N VAL A 114 -2.40 16.43 -7.45
CA VAL A 114 -1.92 16.98 -6.18
C VAL A 114 -0.40 16.90 -6.06
N GLY A 115 0.19 15.79 -6.47
CA GLY A 115 1.65 15.68 -6.48
C GLY A 115 2.31 16.76 -7.33
N LYS A 116 1.73 17.08 -8.50
CA LYS A 116 2.21 18.16 -9.36
C LYS A 116 2.02 19.55 -8.77
N ASP A 117 0.91 19.79 -8.08
CA ASP A 117 0.67 21.08 -7.45
C ASP A 117 1.59 21.29 -6.24
N LEU A 118 1.84 20.23 -5.47
CA LEU A 118 2.85 20.25 -4.42
C LEU A 118 4.25 20.59 -4.96
N VAL A 119 4.63 20.07 -6.13
CA VAL A 119 5.89 20.44 -6.79
C VAL A 119 5.93 21.92 -7.13
N LYS A 120 4.86 22.48 -7.67
CA LYS A 120 4.78 23.91 -8.03
C LYS A 120 4.85 24.83 -6.82
N GLU A 121 4.19 24.45 -5.73
CA GLU A 121 4.18 25.21 -4.49
C GLU A 121 5.53 25.24 -3.77
N ASN A 122 6.42 24.30 -4.11
CA ASN A 122 7.73 24.16 -3.52
C ASN A 122 8.82 24.30 -4.60
N ALA A 123 8.86 25.43 -5.29
CA ALA A 123 9.77 25.69 -6.41
C ALA A 123 11.26 25.50 -6.06
N ASP A 124 11.63 25.72 -4.79
CA ASP A 124 12.98 25.47 -4.26
C ASP A 124 13.21 24.00 -3.85
N SER A 125 12.19 23.16 -4.05
CA SER A 125 12.32 21.75 -3.70
C SER A 125 13.23 21.04 -4.69
N VAL A 126 13.93 20.03 -4.21
CA VAL A 126 14.71 19.11 -5.06
C VAL A 126 13.81 18.23 -5.93
N CYS A 127 12.50 18.26 -5.72
CA CYS A 127 11.52 17.55 -6.50
C CYS A 127 11.13 18.40 -7.72
N ASN A 128 11.55 17.98 -8.88
CA ASN A 128 11.20 18.62 -10.16
C ASN A 128 10.12 17.87 -10.92
N SER A 129 9.69 16.70 -10.44
CA SER A 129 8.67 15.89 -11.07
C SER A 129 8.00 14.97 -10.05
N PHE A 130 6.70 14.75 -10.22
CA PHE A 130 5.95 13.75 -9.46
C PHE A 130 5.27 12.84 -10.49
N ARG A 131 5.69 11.58 -10.57
CA ARG A 131 5.22 10.64 -11.60
C ARG A 131 4.05 9.79 -11.14
N ASN A 132 4.02 9.48 -9.84
CA ASN A 132 2.97 8.63 -9.29
C ASN A 132 1.61 9.30 -9.38
N GLY A 133 0.58 8.52 -9.68
CA GLY A 133 -0.81 8.99 -9.62
C GLY A 133 -1.25 9.26 -8.18
N ASP A 134 -2.28 10.07 -8.03
CA ASP A 134 -2.82 10.39 -6.70
C ASP A 134 -3.55 9.19 -6.08
N HIS A 135 -4.03 8.29 -6.91
CA HIS A 135 -4.73 7.06 -6.52
C HIS A 135 -4.26 5.88 -7.37
N THR A 136 -4.13 4.72 -6.74
CA THR A 136 -3.86 3.46 -7.43
C THR A 136 -4.84 2.39 -6.98
N THR A 137 -5.41 1.68 -7.94
CA THR A 137 -6.18 0.45 -7.69
C THR A 137 -5.42 -0.74 -8.24
N THR A 138 -5.24 -1.74 -7.42
CA THR A 138 -4.58 -3.00 -7.78
C THR A 138 -5.54 -4.15 -7.57
N LEU A 139 -5.68 -5.01 -8.57
CA LEU A 139 -6.41 -6.27 -8.50
C LEU A 139 -5.45 -7.44 -8.60
N ILE A 140 -5.59 -8.39 -7.71
CA ILE A 140 -4.76 -9.59 -7.68
C ILE A 140 -5.69 -10.80 -7.71
N ARG A 141 -5.45 -11.73 -8.64
CA ARG A 141 -6.12 -13.02 -8.69
C ARG A 141 -5.23 -14.08 -8.04
N THR A 142 -5.82 -14.89 -7.18
CA THR A 142 -5.14 -16.02 -6.55
C THR A 142 -5.34 -17.31 -7.33
N ALA A 143 -4.51 -18.32 -7.05
CA ALA A 143 -4.60 -19.65 -7.65
C ALA A 143 -5.94 -20.35 -7.37
N ASN A 144 -6.51 -20.12 -6.20
CA ASN A 144 -7.81 -20.65 -5.83
C ASN A 144 -9.00 -19.80 -6.35
N GLY A 145 -8.74 -18.83 -7.23
CA GLY A 145 -9.77 -18.02 -7.89
C GLY A 145 -10.30 -16.85 -7.06
N LYS A 146 -9.72 -16.55 -5.91
CA LYS A 146 -10.07 -15.38 -5.12
C LYS A 146 -9.55 -14.11 -5.76
N VAL A 147 -10.19 -12.97 -5.45
CA VAL A 147 -9.75 -11.65 -5.90
C VAL A 147 -9.40 -10.78 -4.69
N ILE A 148 -8.22 -10.20 -4.72
CA ILE A 148 -7.77 -9.19 -3.77
C ILE A 148 -7.78 -7.84 -4.48
N GLU A 149 -8.37 -6.84 -3.84
CA GLU A 149 -8.31 -5.46 -4.28
C GLU A 149 -7.50 -4.65 -3.27
N ILE A 150 -6.50 -3.91 -3.76
CA ILE A 150 -5.71 -3.00 -2.93
C ILE A 150 -5.86 -1.59 -3.47
N THR A 151 -6.19 -0.69 -2.57
CA THR A 151 -6.32 0.75 -2.85
C THR A 151 -5.21 1.50 -2.15
N TYR A 152 -4.50 2.32 -2.90
CA TYR A 152 -3.51 3.26 -2.40
C TYR A 152 -3.91 4.69 -2.73
N HIS A 153 -3.98 5.55 -1.72
CA HIS A 153 -4.33 6.95 -1.90
C HIS A 153 -3.60 7.80 -0.86
N ILE A 154 -2.86 8.81 -1.31
CA ILE A 154 -1.98 9.61 -0.43
C ILE A 154 -2.30 11.10 -0.40
N THR A 155 -3.30 11.51 -1.14
CA THR A 155 -3.59 12.91 -1.35
C THR A 155 -5.09 13.19 -1.20
N ASP A 156 -5.51 13.41 0.02
CA ASP A 156 -6.82 14.00 0.25
C ASP A 156 -6.66 15.53 0.36
N VAL A 157 -6.95 16.24 -0.72
CA VAL A 157 -6.73 17.70 -0.81
C VAL A 157 -7.72 18.47 0.02
N PHE A 158 -8.88 17.92 0.34
CA PHE A 158 -9.94 18.69 0.98
C PHE A 158 -10.79 17.96 2.01
N GLY A 159 -10.41 16.78 2.46
CA GLY A 159 -11.28 15.97 3.32
C GLY A 159 -12.59 15.58 2.63
N MET A 160 -12.63 15.61 1.30
CA MET A 160 -13.83 15.41 0.51
C MET A 160 -13.86 14.14 -0.32
N THR A 161 -12.74 13.45 -0.48
CA THR A 161 -12.76 12.11 -1.04
C THR A 161 -12.96 11.10 0.08
N LYS A 162 -14.15 11.12 0.63
CA LYS A 162 -14.67 9.93 1.28
C LYS A 162 -14.98 8.98 0.15
N ASP A 163 -14.08 8.06 -0.13
CA ASP A 163 -14.43 6.85 -0.86
C ASP A 163 -15.43 6.09 0.00
N LEU A 164 -16.69 6.44 -0.20
CA LEU A 164 -17.80 5.70 0.36
C LEU A 164 -17.96 4.44 -0.48
N THR A 165 -17.15 3.44 -0.20
CA THR A 165 -17.40 2.13 -0.74
C THR A 165 -18.49 1.50 0.12
N PHE A 166 -19.73 1.66 -0.28
CA PHE A 166 -20.83 0.93 0.32
C PHE A 166 -20.87 -0.48 -0.27
N TYR A 167 -20.64 -1.48 0.56
CA TYR A 167 -21.05 -2.85 0.23
C TYR A 167 -22.46 -3.04 0.76
N VAL A 168 -23.42 -3.11 -0.16
CA VAL A 168 -24.76 -3.58 0.16
C VAL A 168 -24.81 -5.04 -0.29
N GLN A 169 -25.07 -5.93 0.65
CA GLN A 169 -25.50 -7.30 0.33
C GLN A 169 -26.97 -7.30 -0.06
#